data_7263275d6fb8aaeba1971dcc03754508
#
_entry.id   7263275d6fb8aaeba1971dcc03754508
#
_cell.length_a   1.000
_cell.length_b   1.000
_cell.length_c   1.000
_cell.angle_alpha   90.00
_cell.angle_beta   90.00
_cell.angle_gamma   90.00
#
_symmetry.space_group_name_H-M   'P 1'
#
loop_
_entity.id
_entity.type
_entity.pdbx_description
1 polymer ?
#
loop_
_entity_poly.entity_id
_entity_poly.type
_entity_poly.pdbx_seq_one_letter_code
_entity_poly.pdbx_strand_id
1 'polypeptide(L)'
;MSLSLSLSSSSLNNRHERFARYALMEANKSNMVHHQHGCIAVLGGQIIARGYNSDRTQSSDGFLKNTCSCHAEIDVMRKLEKRLSKKSSSFLAKKRRSCFLWKGKPVRCKKKQQSKYKRKL
;
A
#
# COMPACT_ATOMS: atom_id res chain seq x y z
N MET A 1 -28.43 -41.83 5.68
CA MET A 1 -28.41 -41.10 4.38
C MET A 1 -27.22 -40.15 4.34
N SER A 2 -26.17 -40.55 3.68
CA SER A 2 -24.93 -39.75 3.55
C SER A 2 -25.11 -38.73 2.44
N LEU A 3 -25.24 -37.47 2.79
CA LEU A 3 -25.18 -36.37 1.81
C LEU A 3 -23.71 -36.13 1.46
N SER A 4 -23.25 -36.73 0.38
CA SER A 4 -21.99 -36.40 -0.26
C SER A 4 -22.15 -35.05 -0.97
N LEU A 5 -21.73 -33.98 -0.33
CA LEU A 5 -21.53 -32.68 -0.97
C LEU A 5 -20.33 -32.82 -1.91
N SER A 6 -20.60 -33.06 -3.18
CA SER A 6 -19.63 -32.91 -4.25
C SER A 6 -19.31 -31.42 -4.40
N LEU A 7 -18.28 -30.96 -3.71
CA LEU A 7 -17.65 -29.67 -4.03
C LEU A 7 -17.10 -29.77 -5.45
N SER A 8 -17.82 -29.18 -6.40
CA SER A 8 -17.28 -28.91 -7.72
C SER A 8 -16.09 -27.96 -7.54
N SER A 9 -14.88 -28.49 -7.53
CA SER A 9 -13.66 -27.70 -7.61
C SER A 9 -13.63 -27.03 -8.99
N SER A 10 -14.19 -25.83 -9.07
CA SER A 10 -13.86 -24.94 -10.17
C SER A 10 -12.33 -24.79 -10.17
N SER A 11 -11.67 -25.27 -11.21
CA SER A 11 -10.21 -25.21 -11.33
C SER A 11 -9.77 -23.75 -11.31
N LEU A 12 -9.37 -23.29 -10.14
CA LEU A 12 -8.74 -21.98 -9.99
C LEU A 12 -7.51 -21.97 -10.92
N ASN A 13 -7.44 -20.97 -11.77
CA ASN A 13 -6.28 -20.77 -12.63
C ASN A 13 -5.01 -20.78 -11.75
N ASN A 14 -3.94 -21.48 -12.17
CA ASN A 14 -2.65 -21.58 -11.45
C ASN A 14 -2.14 -20.24 -10.87
N ARG A 15 -2.47 -19.15 -11.53
CA ARG A 15 -2.13 -17.80 -11.05
C ARG A 15 -2.91 -17.41 -9.81
N HIS A 16 -4.22 -17.65 -9.77
CA HIS A 16 -5.06 -17.37 -8.62
C HIS A 16 -4.72 -18.24 -7.42
N GLU A 17 -4.44 -19.51 -7.67
CA GLU A 17 -3.98 -20.42 -6.63
C GLU A 17 -2.66 -19.94 -6.00
N ARG A 18 -1.72 -19.49 -6.82
CA ARG A 18 -0.47 -18.90 -6.33
C ARG A 18 -0.73 -17.65 -5.46
N PHE A 19 -1.64 -16.77 -5.85
CA PHE A 19 -2.00 -15.60 -5.05
C PHE A 19 -2.66 -15.98 -3.73
N ALA A 20 -3.55 -16.98 -3.74
CA ALA A 20 -4.17 -17.50 -2.53
C ALA A 20 -3.12 -18.07 -1.54
N ARG A 21 -2.14 -18.81 -2.05
CA ARG A 21 -1.00 -19.32 -1.24
C ARG A 21 -0.21 -18.17 -0.61
N TYR A 22 0.06 -17.09 -1.35
CA TYR A 22 0.74 -15.92 -0.77
C TYR A 22 -0.09 -15.23 0.31
N ALA A 23 -1.41 -15.12 0.14
CA ALA A 23 -2.28 -14.57 1.18
C ALA A 23 -2.27 -15.45 2.45
N LEU A 24 -2.29 -16.76 2.32
CA LEU A 24 -2.17 -17.70 3.45
C LEU A 24 -0.82 -17.57 4.15
N MET A 25 0.27 -17.43 3.40
CA MET A 25 1.59 -17.20 3.99
C MET A 25 1.66 -15.88 4.78
N GLU A 26 0.94 -14.85 4.34
CA GLU A 26 0.85 -13.60 5.11
C GLU A 26 -0.03 -13.78 6.36
N ALA A 27 -1.13 -14.55 6.28
CA ALA A 27 -1.97 -14.85 7.44
C ALA A 27 -1.18 -15.51 8.58
N ASN A 28 -0.24 -16.39 8.27
CA ASN A 28 0.61 -17.06 9.26
C ASN A 28 1.54 -16.11 10.05
N LYS A 29 1.69 -14.87 9.59
CA LYS A 29 2.46 -13.83 10.30
C LYS A 29 1.63 -13.08 11.34
N SER A 30 0.32 -13.31 11.36
CA SER A 30 -0.58 -12.67 12.30
C SER A 30 -0.27 -13.10 13.74
N ASN A 31 -0.26 -12.13 14.65
CA ASN A 31 -0.16 -12.37 16.09
C ASN A 31 -1.50 -12.61 16.77
N MET A 32 -2.59 -12.66 15.99
CA MET A 32 -3.92 -12.97 16.51
C MET A 32 -4.02 -14.47 16.80
N VAL A 33 -4.54 -14.81 17.99
CA VAL A 33 -4.74 -16.21 18.41
C VAL A 33 -5.87 -16.87 17.61
N HIS A 34 -6.93 -16.11 17.37
CA HIS A 34 -8.09 -16.52 16.60
C HIS A 34 -8.19 -15.67 15.32
N HIS A 35 -8.69 -16.27 14.24
CA HIS A 35 -8.97 -15.56 13.01
C HIS A 35 -7.74 -14.86 12.37
N GLN A 36 -6.75 -15.66 11.98
CA GLN A 36 -5.61 -15.16 11.23
C GLN A 36 -5.99 -14.89 9.76
N HIS A 37 -5.82 -13.68 9.33
CA HIS A 37 -6.16 -13.25 7.97
C HIS A 37 -4.94 -12.63 7.28
N GLY A 38 -4.76 -12.98 6.01
CA GLY A 38 -3.76 -12.38 5.14
C GLY A 38 -4.42 -11.76 3.91
N CYS A 39 -3.87 -10.67 3.46
CA CYS A 39 -4.34 -9.95 2.27
C CYS A 39 -3.17 -9.63 1.37
N ILE A 40 -3.39 -9.68 0.05
CA ILE A 40 -2.44 -9.23 -0.96
C ILE A 40 -3.10 -8.26 -1.94
N ALA A 41 -2.37 -7.26 -2.37
CA ALA A 41 -2.78 -6.40 -3.48
C ALA A 41 -2.03 -6.80 -4.74
N VAL A 42 -2.77 -7.00 -5.82
CA VAL A 42 -2.24 -7.43 -7.12
C VAL A 42 -2.58 -6.40 -8.18
N LEU A 43 -1.60 -6.03 -8.98
CA LEU A 43 -1.78 -5.13 -10.13
C LEU A 43 -0.98 -5.67 -11.31
N GLY A 44 -1.60 -5.80 -12.47
CA GLY A 44 -0.94 -6.32 -13.67
C GLY A 44 -0.33 -7.71 -13.49
N GLY A 45 -0.94 -8.56 -12.66
CA GLY A 45 -0.43 -9.91 -12.37
C GLY A 45 0.76 -9.96 -11.40
N GLN A 46 1.17 -8.82 -10.83
CA GLN A 46 2.25 -8.71 -9.84
C GLN A 46 1.70 -8.34 -8.46
N ILE A 47 2.27 -8.93 -7.43
CA ILE A 47 1.93 -8.58 -6.05
C ILE A 47 2.63 -7.26 -5.70
N ILE A 48 1.84 -6.22 -5.45
CA ILE A 48 2.33 -4.88 -5.13
C ILE A 48 2.37 -4.59 -3.63
N ALA A 49 1.54 -5.25 -2.83
CA ALA A 49 1.61 -5.17 -1.36
C ALA A 49 1.09 -6.45 -0.72
N ARG A 50 1.48 -6.69 0.51
CA ARG A 50 1.07 -7.83 1.34
C ARG A 50 0.80 -7.34 2.75
N GLY A 51 -0.21 -7.87 3.39
CA GLY A 51 -0.59 -7.52 4.75
C GLY A 51 -1.25 -8.67 5.50
N TYR A 52 -1.30 -8.54 6.81
CA TYR A 52 -1.94 -9.46 7.70
C TYR A 52 -2.64 -8.71 8.84
N ASN A 53 -3.62 -9.34 9.46
CA ASN A 53 -4.29 -8.74 10.59
C ASN A 53 -3.41 -8.79 11.84
N SER A 54 -3.56 -7.80 12.71
CA SER A 54 -2.79 -7.69 13.96
C SER A 54 -3.62 -7.02 15.06
N ASP A 55 -3.16 -7.15 16.27
CA ASP A 55 -3.74 -6.53 17.48
C ASP A 55 -3.46 -5.02 17.58
N ARG A 56 -2.84 -4.44 16.57
CA ARG A 56 -2.54 -3.00 16.56
C ARG A 56 -3.82 -2.16 16.54
N THR A 57 -3.94 -1.26 17.52
CA THR A 57 -5.11 -0.38 17.70
C THR A 57 -4.93 1.03 17.20
N GLN A 58 -3.68 1.45 16.98
CA GLN A 58 -3.32 2.80 16.53
C GLN A 58 -2.20 2.78 15.50
N SER A 59 -2.15 3.81 14.67
CA SER A 59 -1.05 4.01 13.72
C SER A 59 -0.67 5.48 13.60
N SER A 60 0.62 5.75 13.39
CA SER A 60 1.16 7.10 13.20
C SER A 60 0.70 7.77 11.90
N ASP A 61 0.23 7.00 10.92
CA ASP A 61 -0.30 7.48 9.64
C ASP A 61 -1.80 7.85 9.69
N GLY A 62 -2.45 7.67 10.86
CA GLY A 62 -3.85 8.04 11.08
C GLY A 62 -4.88 7.06 10.51
N PHE A 63 -4.47 5.97 9.86
CA PHE A 63 -5.40 4.94 9.36
C PHE A 63 -6.09 4.16 10.49
N LEU A 64 -5.40 3.98 11.60
CA LEU A 64 -5.93 3.31 12.78
C LEU A 64 -6.05 4.31 13.92
N LYS A 65 -7.27 4.51 14.41
CA LYS A 65 -7.56 5.33 15.58
C LYS A 65 -8.50 4.57 16.50
N ASN A 66 -7.98 4.10 17.64
CA ASN A 66 -8.75 3.40 18.66
C ASN A 66 -9.62 2.26 18.11
N THR A 67 -9.08 1.49 17.19
CA THR A 67 -9.73 0.30 16.62
C THR A 67 -9.44 -0.91 17.52
N CYS A 68 -10.29 -1.94 17.47
CA CYS A 68 -10.05 -3.19 18.21
C CYS A 68 -8.84 -3.97 17.67
N SER A 69 -8.59 -3.85 16.36
CA SER A 69 -7.49 -4.52 15.66
C SER A 69 -7.24 -3.86 14.31
N CYS A 70 -6.11 -4.17 13.70
CA CYS A 70 -5.82 -3.81 12.32
C CYS A 70 -6.21 -4.97 11.40
N HIS A 71 -7.16 -4.77 10.51
CA HIS A 71 -7.53 -5.74 9.49
C HIS A 71 -6.42 -5.88 8.43
N ALA A 72 -6.33 -7.05 7.80
CA ALA A 72 -5.30 -7.34 6.80
C ALA A 72 -5.35 -6.39 5.59
N GLU A 73 -6.54 -6.01 5.15
CA GLU A 73 -6.77 -5.08 4.04
C GLU A 73 -6.26 -3.67 4.38
N ILE A 74 -6.49 -3.21 5.61
CA ILE A 74 -6.00 -1.90 6.07
C ILE A 74 -4.47 -1.88 6.11
N ASP A 75 -3.84 -2.97 6.54
CA ASP A 75 -2.38 -3.09 6.54
C ASP A 75 -1.81 -3.03 5.10
N VAL A 76 -2.47 -3.68 4.15
CA VAL A 76 -2.11 -3.62 2.72
C VAL A 76 -2.24 -2.19 2.19
N MET A 77 -3.35 -1.51 2.45
CA MET A 77 -3.59 -0.14 2.00
C MET A 77 -2.53 0.84 2.54
N ARG A 78 -2.21 0.75 3.82
CA ARG A 78 -1.14 1.54 4.44
C ARG A 78 0.22 1.33 3.79
N LYS A 79 0.56 0.08 3.48
CA LYS A 79 1.81 -0.25 2.79
C LYS A 79 1.85 0.26 1.36
N LEU A 80 0.72 0.21 0.65
CA LEU A 80 0.60 0.78 -0.70
C LEU A 80 0.80 2.29 -0.69
N GLU A 81 0.13 3.01 0.18
CA GLU A 81 0.25 4.45 0.27
C GLU A 81 1.67 4.91 0.58
N LYS A 82 2.34 4.25 1.52
CA LYS A 82 3.76 4.51 1.82
C LYS A 82 4.68 4.27 0.62
N ARG A 83 4.37 3.29 -0.24
CA ARG A 83 5.15 3.05 -1.46
C ARG A 83 4.90 4.11 -2.53
N LEU A 84 3.65 4.53 -2.69
CA LEU A 84 3.27 5.56 -3.67
C LEU A 84 3.85 6.92 -3.28
N SER A 85 3.78 7.31 -2.02
CA SER A 85 4.36 8.56 -1.53
C SER A 85 5.89 8.61 -1.70
N LYS A 86 6.59 7.51 -1.45
CA LYS A 86 8.04 7.41 -1.69
C LYS A 86 8.39 7.54 -3.17
N LYS A 87 7.61 6.94 -4.07
CA LYS A 87 7.84 7.04 -5.53
C LYS A 87 7.64 8.48 -6.03
N SER A 88 6.59 9.16 -5.58
CA SER A 88 6.35 10.56 -5.95
C SER A 88 7.46 11.48 -5.46
N SER A 89 7.94 11.29 -4.24
CA SER A 89 9.06 12.05 -3.68
C SER A 89 10.36 11.82 -4.47
N SER A 90 10.68 10.58 -4.85
CA SER A 90 11.87 10.26 -5.65
C SER A 90 11.79 10.81 -7.08
N PHE A 91 10.59 10.84 -7.66
CA PHE A 91 10.37 11.41 -8.99
C PHE A 91 10.56 12.93 -8.98
N LEU A 92 10.05 13.61 -7.96
CA LEU A 92 10.26 15.06 -7.79
C LEU A 92 11.73 15.40 -7.51
N ALA A 93 12.44 14.57 -6.76
CA ALA A 93 13.88 14.74 -6.54
C ALA A 93 14.70 14.55 -7.81
N LYS A 94 14.35 13.56 -8.66
CA LYS A 94 14.99 13.38 -9.98
C LYS A 94 14.72 14.57 -10.92
N LYS A 95 13.49 15.08 -10.92
CA LYS A 95 13.14 16.25 -11.74
C LYS A 95 13.90 17.51 -11.31
N ARG A 96 14.17 17.68 -10.02
CA ARG A 96 15.02 18.79 -9.52
C ARG A 96 16.48 18.65 -9.95
N ARG A 97 17.02 17.43 -10.05
CA ARG A 97 18.40 17.19 -10.50
C ARG A 97 18.57 17.36 -12.02
N SER A 98 17.57 17.01 -12.82
CA SER A 98 17.64 17.15 -14.28
C SER A 98 17.52 18.60 -14.76
N CYS A 99 17.00 19.53 -13.96
CA CYS A 99 16.99 20.95 -14.27
C CYS A 99 18.36 21.65 -14.10
N PHE A 100 19.36 20.95 -13.53
CA PHE A 100 20.65 21.56 -13.20
C PHE A 100 21.74 21.36 -14.26
N LEU A 101 21.50 20.59 -15.32
CA LEU A 101 22.52 20.26 -16.31
C LEU A 101 22.03 20.49 -17.75
N TRP A 102 21.82 21.75 -18.11
CA TRP A 102 21.86 22.13 -19.51
C TRP A 102 22.89 23.24 -19.71
N LYS A 103 23.99 22.88 -20.43
CA LYS A 103 25.05 23.79 -20.91
C LYS A 103 25.76 24.63 -19.81
N GLY A 104 26.33 23.99 -18.77
CA GLY A 104 27.46 24.61 -18.03
C GLY A 104 27.23 25.97 -17.38
N LYS A 105 25.99 26.49 -17.33
CA LYS A 105 25.65 27.74 -16.65
C LYS A 105 24.54 27.50 -15.64
N PRO A 106 24.67 27.96 -14.39
CA PRO A 106 23.61 27.83 -13.39
C PRO A 106 22.43 28.71 -13.76
N VAL A 107 21.32 28.12 -14.18
CA VAL A 107 20.07 28.86 -14.37
C VAL A 107 19.51 29.19 -12.99
N ARG A 108 19.62 30.44 -12.60
CA ARG A 108 19.03 30.99 -11.37
C ARG A 108 17.50 30.84 -11.44
N CYS A 109 16.97 29.86 -10.77
CA CYS A 109 15.52 29.67 -10.66
C CYS A 109 14.95 30.88 -9.92
N LYS A 110 14.27 31.78 -10.62
CA LYS A 110 13.56 32.91 -10.01
C LYS A 110 12.46 32.34 -9.09
N LYS A 111 12.60 32.53 -7.79
CA LYS A 111 11.53 32.25 -6.82
C LYS A 111 10.31 33.09 -7.23
N LYS A 112 9.23 32.44 -7.68
CA LYS A 112 7.93 33.12 -7.81
C LYS A 112 7.56 33.62 -6.41
N GLN A 113 7.51 34.94 -6.27
CA GLN A 113 6.94 35.58 -5.10
C GLN A 113 5.50 35.12 -4.94
N GLN A 114 5.21 34.43 -3.86
CA GLN A 114 3.85 34.21 -3.44
C GLN A 114 3.28 35.57 -3.06
N SER A 115 2.39 36.11 -3.86
CA SER A 115 1.64 37.30 -3.55
C SER A 115 0.79 37.03 -2.30
N LYS A 116 1.02 37.86 -1.29
CA LYS A 116 0.24 37.91 -0.05
C LYS A 116 -1.20 38.27 -0.38
N TYR A 117 -2.10 37.32 -0.36
CA TYR A 117 -3.52 37.62 -0.25
C TYR A 117 -3.81 38.08 1.17
N LYS A 118 -3.75 39.39 1.40
CA LYS A 118 -4.35 40.03 2.58
C LYS A 118 -5.87 40.02 2.38
N ARG A 119 -6.58 39.22 3.15
CA ARG A 119 -8.01 39.41 3.36
C ARG A 119 -8.17 40.67 4.16
N LYS A 120 -8.84 41.66 3.59
CA LYS A 120 -9.44 42.76 4.35
C LYS A 120 -10.77 42.25 4.91
N LEU A 121 -10.91 42.32 6.20
CA LEU A 121 -12.19 42.30 6.91
C LEU A 121 -12.93 43.60 6.66
#